data_8d71c4836785a5dabd267c3efa6e877a
#
_entry.id   8d71c4836785a5dabd267c3efa6e877a
#
_cell.length_a   1.000
_cell.length_b   1.000
_cell.length_c   1.000
_cell.angle_alpha   90.00
_cell.angle_beta   90.00
_cell.angle_gamma   90.00
#
_symmetry.space_group_name_H-M   'P 1'
#
loop_
_entity.id
_entity.type
_entity.pdbx_description
1 polymer ?
#
loop_
_entity_poly.entity_id
_entity_poly.type
_entity_poly.pdbx_seq_one_letter_code
_entity_poly.pdbx_strand_id
1 'polypeptide(L)'
;GEEYDPEKNVWRTIENMYSTPPSTPSFEPSPPLVAVAGNELYAIESSNNLLKVYRKESNTWKVLGPVPVRADFCNGWGLAFKALGNELFVIGGHRVSNEEREGVAVFSWRPQHGASAPEWQLVNSRVTGTGNFLFNCAVMAC
;
A
#
# COMPACT_ATOMS: atom_id res chain seq x y z
N GLY A 1 9.92 -6.26 12.55
CA GLY A 1 10.31 -4.87 12.37
C GLY A 1 11.37 -4.41 13.34
N GLU A 2 11.91 -3.23 13.09
CA GLU A 2 12.87 -2.60 14.00
C GLU A 2 12.43 -1.17 14.30
N GLU A 3 12.59 -0.76 15.55
CA GLU A 3 12.32 0.58 16.02
C GLU A 3 13.58 1.21 16.59
N TYR A 4 13.88 2.43 16.17
CA TYR A 4 14.97 3.22 16.70
C TYR A 4 14.46 4.24 17.70
N ASP A 5 15.02 4.24 18.91
CA ASP A 5 14.78 5.24 19.95
C ASP A 5 15.93 6.27 19.92
N PRO A 6 15.69 7.49 19.40
CA PRO A 6 16.75 8.48 19.27
C PRO A 6 17.21 9.07 20.60
N GLU A 7 16.37 9.05 21.65
CA GLU A 7 16.74 9.57 22.97
C GLU A 7 17.73 8.64 23.68
N LYS A 8 17.56 7.32 23.46
CA LYS A 8 18.42 6.30 24.06
C LYS A 8 19.51 5.81 23.12
N ASN A 9 19.45 6.22 21.83
CA ASN A 9 20.34 5.73 20.77
C ASN A 9 20.38 4.18 20.70
N VAL A 10 19.20 3.55 20.73
CA VAL A 10 19.06 2.08 20.76
C VAL A 10 18.07 1.62 19.71
N TRP A 11 18.43 0.54 19.01
CA TRP A 11 17.52 -0.23 18.19
C TRP A 11 16.86 -1.35 18.99
N ARG A 12 15.60 -1.59 18.75
CA ARG A 12 14.90 -2.75 19.28
C ARG A 12 14.09 -3.46 18.20
N THR A 13 14.08 -4.77 18.26
CA THR A 13 13.27 -5.60 17.37
C THR A 13 11.82 -5.64 17.85
N ILE A 14 10.89 -5.51 16.92
CA ILE A 14 9.45 -5.75 17.13
C ILE A 14 9.12 -7.08 16.48
N GLU A 15 8.99 -8.11 17.31
CA GLU A 15 8.69 -9.46 16.86
C GLU A 15 7.33 -9.51 16.15
N ASN A 16 7.27 -10.29 15.06
CA ASN A 16 6.03 -10.54 14.30
C ASN A 16 5.27 -9.28 13.83
N MET A 17 5.97 -8.16 13.69
CA MET A 17 5.36 -6.91 13.23
C MET A 17 4.75 -7.04 11.83
N TYR A 18 5.39 -7.80 10.94
CA TYR A 18 4.91 -8.03 9.57
C TYR A 18 5.10 -9.49 9.18
N SER A 19 4.01 -10.15 8.80
CA SER A 19 4.07 -11.51 8.28
C SER A 19 4.26 -11.47 6.77
N THR A 20 5.41 -11.92 6.29
CA THR A 20 5.56 -12.20 4.87
C THR A 20 4.74 -13.44 4.52
N PRO A 21 3.93 -13.40 3.44
CA PRO A 21 3.31 -14.62 2.96
C PRO A 21 4.39 -15.68 2.64
N PRO A 22 4.10 -16.97 2.87
CA PRO A 22 5.05 -18.01 2.55
C PRO A 22 5.46 -17.90 1.08
N SER A 23 6.76 -17.79 0.85
CA SER A 23 7.32 -17.76 -0.49
C SER A 23 6.99 -19.08 -1.19
N THR A 24 6.16 -19.02 -2.22
CA THR A 24 6.09 -20.14 -3.17
C THR A 24 7.38 -20.17 -3.97
N PRO A 25 7.94 -21.34 -4.25
CA PRO A 25 9.26 -21.45 -4.90
C PRO A 25 9.38 -20.76 -6.28
N SER A 26 8.29 -20.29 -6.83
CA SER A 26 8.19 -19.80 -8.19
C SER A 26 8.23 -18.28 -8.36
N PHE A 27 7.99 -17.50 -7.30
CA PHE A 27 7.91 -16.04 -7.42
C PHE A 27 8.38 -15.34 -6.14
N GLU A 28 9.33 -14.44 -6.27
CA GLU A 28 9.72 -13.57 -5.18
C GLU A 28 8.58 -12.57 -4.87
N PRO A 29 8.21 -12.40 -3.59
CA PRO A 29 7.23 -11.40 -3.19
C PRO A 29 7.76 -9.99 -3.46
N SER A 30 6.87 -9.05 -3.75
CA SER A 30 7.26 -7.64 -3.83
C SER A 30 7.75 -7.14 -2.46
N PRO A 31 8.56 -6.09 -2.44
CA PRO A 31 8.84 -5.38 -1.18
C PRO A 31 7.52 -5.00 -0.48
N PRO A 32 7.51 -4.91 0.86
CA PRO A 32 6.32 -4.51 1.59
C PRO A 32 5.76 -3.18 1.09
N LEU A 33 4.47 -3.17 0.75
CA LEU A 33 3.75 -1.97 0.34
C LEU A 33 3.34 -1.19 1.58
N VAL A 34 4.24 -0.35 2.09
CA VAL A 34 4.03 0.41 3.32
C VAL A 34 4.17 1.91 3.08
N ALA A 35 3.42 2.70 3.84
CA ALA A 35 3.48 4.15 3.84
C ALA A 35 3.10 4.72 5.22
N VAL A 36 3.61 5.90 5.55
CA VAL A 36 3.29 6.61 6.79
C VAL A 36 2.53 7.89 6.45
N ALA A 37 1.35 8.06 7.02
CA ALA A 37 0.55 9.26 6.91
C ALA A 37 -0.07 9.60 8.28
N GLY A 38 -0.06 10.86 8.69
CA GLY A 38 -0.62 11.27 9.98
C GLY A 38 0.02 10.55 11.18
N ASN A 39 1.30 10.22 11.11
CA ASN A 39 2.04 9.44 12.13
C ASN A 39 1.51 8.01 12.37
N GLU A 40 0.74 7.47 11.44
CA GLU A 40 0.29 6.08 11.45
C GLU A 40 0.93 5.30 10.30
N LEU A 41 1.31 4.05 10.54
CA LEU A 41 1.87 3.15 9.54
C LEU A 41 0.75 2.35 8.88
N TYR A 42 0.70 2.43 7.56
CA TYR A 42 -0.25 1.71 6.71
C TYR A 42 0.47 0.67 5.87
N ALA A 43 -0.22 -0.41 5.56
CA ALA A 43 0.26 -1.44 4.63
C ALA A 43 -0.87 -1.93 3.72
N ILE A 44 -0.51 -2.31 2.50
CA ILE A 44 -1.40 -3.05 1.61
C ILE A 44 -0.98 -4.51 1.62
N GLU A 45 -1.93 -5.38 1.94
CA GLU A 45 -1.78 -6.83 1.78
C GLU A 45 -2.17 -7.22 0.35
N SER A 46 -1.17 -7.55 -0.45
CA SER A 46 -1.36 -7.79 -1.88
C SER A 46 -2.17 -9.04 -2.20
N SER A 47 -2.17 -10.04 -1.32
CA SER A 47 -2.88 -11.31 -1.52
C SER A 47 -4.41 -11.14 -1.57
N ASN A 48 -4.95 -10.16 -0.85
CA ASN A 48 -6.39 -9.89 -0.75
C ASN A 48 -6.76 -8.45 -1.07
N ASN A 49 -5.76 -7.63 -1.42
CA ASN A 49 -5.93 -6.23 -1.81
C ASN A 49 -6.54 -5.34 -0.72
N LEU A 50 -6.16 -5.59 0.53
CA LEU A 50 -6.68 -4.89 1.71
C LEU A 50 -5.67 -3.89 2.27
N LEU A 51 -6.16 -2.69 2.56
CA LEU A 51 -5.43 -1.70 3.35
C LEU A 51 -5.56 -2.03 4.84
N LYS A 52 -4.44 -1.95 5.53
CA LYS A 52 -4.32 -2.16 6.98
C LYS A 52 -3.61 -0.98 7.62
N VAL A 53 -3.92 -0.71 8.88
CA VAL A 53 -3.19 0.23 9.74
C VAL A 53 -2.59 -0.51 10.93
N TYR A 54 -1.35 -0.20 11.24
CA TYR A 54 -0.64 -0.79 12.36
C TYR A 54 -1.02 -0.11 13.68
N ARG A 55 -1.32 -0.91 14.69
CA ARG A 55 -1.61 -0.47 16.06
C ARG A 55 -0.42 -0.80 16.94
N LYS A 56 0.38 0.22 17.24
CA LYS A 56 1.65 0.08 17.97
C LYS A 56 1.44 -0.50 19.38
N GLU A 57 0.39 -0.09 20.06
CA GLU A 57 0.11 -0.48 21.45
C GLU A 57 -0.16 -1.99 21.61
N SER A 58 -0.78 -2.59 20.59
CA SER A 58 -1.13 -4.02 20.59
C SER A 58 -0.27 -4.86 19.68
N ASN A 59 0.66 -4.24 18.92
CA ASN A 59 1.45 -4.90 17.89
C ASN A 59 0.59 -5.69 16.90
N THR A 60 -0.48 -5.07 16.40
CA THR A 60 -1.45 -5.71 15.51
C THR A 60 -1.79 -4.85 14.30
N TRP A 61 -2.25 -5.48 13.25
CA TRP A 61 -2.77 -4.81 12.07
C TRP A 61 -4.30 -4.82 12.07
N LYS A 62 -4.91 -3.63 11.99
CA LYS A 62 -6.36 -3.48 11.78
C LYS A 62 -6.63 -3.33 10.30
N VAL A 63 -7.51 -4.18 9.75
CA VAL A 63 -8.01 -4.04 8.38
C VAL A 63 -8.94 -2.84 8.30
N LEU A 64 -8.74 -1.98 7.30
CA LEU A 64 -9.58 -0.82 7.03
C LEU A 64 -10.53 -1.07 5.86
N GLY A 65 -10.09 -1.75 4.81
CA GLY A 65 -10.94 -2.05 3.66
C GLY A 65 -10.13 -2.27 2.38
N PRO A 66 -10.81 -2.48 1.26
CA PRO A 66 -10.16 -2.74 -0.01
C PRO A 66 -9.48 -1.49 -0.59
N VAL A 67 -8.43 -1.72 -1.38
CA VAL A 67 -7.87 -0.71 -2.27
C VAL A 67 -8.50 -0.80 -3.66
N PRO A 68 -8.67 0.32 -4.40
CA PRO A 68 -9.42 0.37 -5.65
C PRO A 68 -8.62 -0.07 -6.88
N VAL A 69 -7.40 -0.52 -6.69
CA VAL A 69 -6.50 -1.02 -7.74
C VAL A 69 -6.12 -2.46 -7.47
N ARG A 70 -5.65 -3.16 -8.49
CA ARG A 70 -5.21 -4.56 -8.36
C ARG A 70 -3.73 -4.69 -8.71
N ALA A 71 -3.04 -5.57 -8.02
CA ALA A 71 -1.74 -6.05 -8.45
C ALA A 71 -1.88 -6.88 -9.72
N ASP A 72 -0.90 -6.79 -10.61
CA ASP A 72 -0.84 -7.65 -11.80
C ASP A 72 -0.66 -9.12 -11.41
N PHE A 73 -0.01 -9.35 -10.26
CA PHE A 73 0.25 -10.66 -9.70
C PHE A 73 -0.10 -10.72 -8.20
N CYS A 74 -0.49 -11.88 -7.72
CA CYS A 74 -0.83 -12.11 -6.31
C CYS A 74 0.32 -11.87 -5.32
N ASN A 75 1.54 -11.72 -5.81
CA ASN A 75 2.74 -11.45 -5.02
C ASN A 75 2.99 -9.95 -4.76
N GLY A 76 2.10 -9.05 -5.20
CA GLY A 76 2.14 -7.61 -4.93
C GLY A 76 2.89 -6.76 -5.95
N TRP A 77 3.51 -7.36 -6.95
CA TRP A 77 4.09 -6.60 -8.05
C TRP A 77 3.00 -5.91 -8.90
N GLY A 78 3.33 -4.78 -9.49
CA GLY A 78 2.38 -3.97 -10.27
C GLY A 78 1.59 -2.95 -9.44
N LEU A 79 1.85 -2.85 -8.14
CA LEU A 79 1.31 -1.82 -7.26
C LEU A 79 2.40 -0.88 -6.74
N ALA A 80 2.05 0.40 -6.60
CA ALA A 80 2.84 1.33 -5.82
C ALA A 80 1.97 1.95 -4.72
N PHE A 81 2.54 2.10 -3.54
CA PHE A 81 1.87 2.66 -2.37
C PHE A 81 2.81 3.62 -1.66
N LYS A 82 2.42 4.89 -1.53
CA LYS A 82 3.22 5.96 -0.93
C LYS A 82 2.33 6.94 -0.19
N ALA A 83 2.96 7.81 0.59
CA ALA A 83 2.32 8.95 1.23
C ALA A 83 2.97 10.26 0.80
N LEU A 84 2.17 11.32 0.72
CA LEU A 84 2.61 12.70 0.63
C LEU A 84 1.90 13.49 1.74
N GLY A 85 2.66 13.93 2.72
CA GLY A 85 2.09 14.53 3.93
C GLY A 85 1.14 13.54 4.64
N ASN A 86 -0.10 13.96 4.81
CA ASN A 86 -1.14 13.17 5.47
C ASN A 86 -2.05 12.42 4.48
N GLU A 87 -1.65 12.28 3.23
CA GLU A 87 -2.44 11.65 2.18
C GLU A 87 -1.74 10.41 1.64
N LEU A 88 -2.47 9.33 1.52
CA LEU A 88 -2.02 8.06 0.96
C LEU A 88 -2.36 8.00 -0.52
N PHE A 89 -1.43 7.50 -1.32
CA PHE A 89 -1.60 7.28 -2.75
C PHE A 89 -1.38 5.81 -3.08
N VAL A 90 -2.28 5.27 -3.88
CA VAL A 90 -2.14 3.94 -4.46
C VAL A 90 -2.23 4.04 -5.97
N ILE A 91 -1.32 3.36 -6.66
CA ILE A 91 -1.23 3.33 -8.11
C ILE A 91 -1.19 1.87 -8.54
N GLY A 92 -1.99 1.52 -9.54
CA GLY A 92 -2.01 0.15 -10.02
C GLY A 92 -2.99 -0.06 -11.17
N GLY A 93 -3.16 -1.32 -11.56
CA GLY A 93 -4.09 -1.71 -12.59
C GLY A 93 -5.53 -1.34 -12.24
N HIS A 94 -6.24 -0.79 -13.19
CA HIS A 94 -7.63 -0.38 -13.05
C HIS A 94 -8.42 -0.76 -14.30
N ARG A 95 -9.58 -1.39 -14.11
CA ARG A 95 -10.54 -1.62 -15.20
C ARG A 95 -11.37 -0.37 -15.41
N VAL A 96 -11.25 0.20 -16.58
CA VAL A 96 -12.15 1.29 -16.99
C VAL A 96 -13.51 0.66 -17.26
N SER A 97 -14.53 1.05 -16.49
CA SER A 97 -15.90 0.57 -16.64
C SER A 97 -16.40 0.82 -18.06
N ASN A 98 -17.00 -0.19 -18.70
CA ASN A 98 -17.59 -0.26 -20.03
C ASN A 98 -16.65 -0.52 -21.21
N GLU A 99 -15.36 -0.54 -21.04
CA GLU A 99 -14.44 -1.01 -22.08
C GLU A 99 -13.60 -2.14 -21.48
N GLU A 100 -13.39 -3.22 -22.21
CA GLU A 100 -12.45 -4.30 -21.82
C GLU A 100 -10.99 -3.83 -21.82
N ARG A 101 -10.77 -2.55 -21.54
CA ARG A 101 -9.47 -1.91 -21.57
C ARG A 101 -8.91 -1.80 -20.16
N GLU A 102 -7.72 -2.30 -20.03
CA GLU A 102 -6.92 -2.14 -18.82
C GLU A 102 -6.18 -0.81 -18.87
N GLY A 103 -6.04 -0.19 -17.73
CA GLY A 103 -5.33 1.07 -17.55
C GLY A 103 -4.60 1.12 -16.22
N VAL A 104 -3.85 2.18 -16.01
CA VAL A 104 -3.26 2.53 -14.73
C VAL A 104 -4.03 3.68 -14.13
N ALA A 105 -4.39 3.57 -12.87
CA ALA A 105 -5.06 4.63 -12.13
C ALA A 105 -4.28 5.00 -10.85
N VAL A 106 -4.41 6.26 -10.48
CA VAL A 106 -3.91 6.84 -9.24
C VAL A 106 -5.10 7.20 -8.39
N PHE A 107 -5.16 6.64 -7.20
CA PHE A 107 -6.14 7.02 -6.20
C PHE A 107 -5.45 7.61 -4.99
N SER A 108 -6.14 8.54 -4.34
CA SER A 108 -5.70 9.10 -3.06
C SER A 108 -6.77 8.95 -2.00
N TRP A 109 -6.32 8.92 -0.75
CA TRP A 109 -7.17 8.96 0.42
C TRP A 109 -6.44 9.65 1.58
N ARG A 110 -7.14 10.56 2.25
CA ARG A 110 -6.64 11.20 3.46
C ARG A 110 -7.26 10.53 4.69
N PRO A 111 -6.47 9.72 5.43
CA PRO A 111 -6.94 9.10 6.65
C PRO A 111 -7.42 10.15 7.66
N GLN A 112 -8.58 9.91 8.25
CA GLN A 112 -9.08 10.68 9.40
C GLN A 112 -8.94 9.82 10.64
N HIS A 113 -8.63 10.45 11.76
CA HIS A 113 -8.49 9.74 13.02
C HIS A 113 -9.81 9.00 13.37
N GLY A 114 -9.72 7.69 13.57
CA GLY A 114 -10.88 6.84 13.82
C GLY A 114 -11.65 6.37 12.58
N ALA A 115 -11.27 6.75 11.38
CA ALA A 115 -11.91 6.26 10.16
C ALA A 115 -11.92 4.73 10.11
N SER A 116 -13.07 4.17 9.76
CA SER A 116 -13.27 2.72 9.70
C SER A 116 -13.02 2.13 8.32
N ALA A 117 -13.19 2.92 7.27
CA ALA A 117 -13.02 2.48 5.89
C ALA A 117 -12.39 3.60 5.04
N PRO A 118 -11.56 3.25 4.04
CA PRO A 118 -10.98 4.24 3.14
C PRO A 118 -12.00 4.70 2.09
N GLU A 119 -12.08 6.02 1.89
CA GLU A 119 -12.85 6.65 0.82
C GLU A 119 -11.90 7.13 -0.27
N TRP A 120 -11.50 6.22 -1.14
CA TRP A 120 -10.55 6.51 -2.21
C TRP A 120 -11.13 7.44 -3.26
N GLN A 121 -10.38 8.47 -3.62
CA GLN A 121 -10.70 9.42 -4.68
C GLN A 121 -9.82 9.15 -5.89
N LEU A 122 -10.40 9.05 -7.07
CA LEU A 122 -9.66 8.93 -8.32
C LEU A 122 -8.98 10.28 -8.62
N VAL A 123 -7.66 10.28 -8.63
CA VAL A 123 -6.85 11.46 -8.97
C VAL A 123 -6.61 11.53 -10.47
N ASN A 124 -6.24 10.39 -11.06
CA ASN A 124 -5.98 10.30 -12.50
C ASN A 124 -6.09 8.85 -12.96
N SER A 125 -6.46 8.66 -14.21
CA SER A 125 -6.43 7.37 -14.87
C SER A 125 -6.00 7.50 -16.31
N ARG A 126 -5.26 6.52 -16.80
CA ARG A 126 -4.85 6.44 -18.21
C ARG A 126 -5.11 5.05 -18.74
N VAL A 127 -5.85 4.97 -19.83
CA VAL A 127 -5.94 3.74 -20.61
C VAL A 127 -4.58 3.48 -21.24
N THR A 128 -4.04 2.33 -20.98
CA THR A 128 -2.76 1.90 -21.52
C THR A 128 -3.02 0.67 -22.37
N GLY A 129 -2.33 0.55 -23.48
CA GLY A 129 -2.32 -0.73 -24.21
C GLY A 129 -1.74 -1.84 -23.33
N THR A 130 -1.90 -3.07 -23.73
CA THR A 130 -1.36 -4.26 -23.02
C THR A 130 0.12 -4.10 -22.67
N GLY A 131 0.49 -4.38 -21.44
CA GLY A 131 1.89 -4.54 -21.02
C GLY A 131 2.49 -3.43 -20.15
N ASN A 132 1.69 -2.59 -19.50
CA ASN A 132 2.23 -1.66 -18.52
C ASN A 132 2.38 -2.32 -17.16
N PHE A 133 3.60 -2.37 -16.68
CA PHE A 133 3.96 -2.88 -15.37
C PHE A 133 4.51 -1.75 -14.51
N LEU A 134 3.94 -1.60 -13.31
CA LEU A 134 4.37 -0.60 -12.34
C LEU A 134 5.41 -1.21 -11.40
N PHE A 135 6.65 -0.75 -11.48
CA PHE A 135 7.72 -1.23 -10.61
C PHE A 135 7.79 -0.49 -9.28
N ASN A 136 7.66 0.84 -9.32
CA ASN A 136 7.75 1.69 -8.14
C ASN A 136 7.24 3.11 -8.44
N CYS A 137 7.03 3.90 -7.40
CA CYS A 137 6.81 5.34 -7.52
C CYS A 137 7.60 6.10 -6.45
N ALA A 138 7.94 7.34 -6.76
CA ALA A 138 8.49 8.29 -5.81
C ALA A 138 7.56 9.49 -5.70
N VAL A 139 7.46 10.04 -4.50
CA VAL A 139 6.70 11.27 -4.24
C VAL A 139 7.68 12.33 -3.82
N MET A 140 7.62 13.48 -4.48
CA MET A 140 8.42 14.65 -4.15
C MET A 140 7.48 15.82 -3.89
N ALA A 141 7.75 16.55 -2.80
CA ALA A 141 7.18 17.87 -2.57
C ALA A 141 8.07 18.93 -3.22
N CYS A 142 7.46 19.83 -3.98
CA CYS A 142 8.13 20.98 -4.58
C CYS A 142 7.80 22.23 -3.77
#